data_7a7196aa4cceac8dfbb46baf9fcb4880
#
_entry.id   7a7196aa4cceac8dfbb46baf9fcb4880
#
_cell.length_a   1.000
_cell.length_b   1.000
_cell.length_c   1.000
_cell.angle_alpha   90.00
_cell.angle_beta   90.00
_cell.angle_gamma   90.00
#
_symmetry.space_group_name_H-M   'P 1'
#
loop_
_entity.id
_entity.type
_entity.pdbx_description
1 polymer ?
#
loop_
_entity_poly.entity_id
_entity_poly.type
_entity_poly.pdbx_seq_one_letter_code
_entity_poly.pdbx_strand_id
1 'polypeptide(L)' 'MKIGYARVSRGDSQDIDPQLRALRDAGCDPIYQEEASGGRADRPELARAIGALKAGDVLGLCGHFYINTR' A
#
# COMPACT_ATOMS: atom_id res chain seq x y z
N MET A 1 11.93 -8.61 -0.52
CA MET A 1 10.83 -8.20 -1.39
C MET A 1 10.17 -6.95 -0.86
N LYS A 2 9.84 -6.01 -1.71
CA LYS A 2 9.14 -4.81 -1.31
C LYS A 2 7.71 -4.85 -1.82
N ILE A 3 6.75 -4.64 -0.93
CA ILE A 3 5.33 -4.64 -1.25
C ILE A 3 4.82 -3.22 -1.05
N GLY A 4 4.06 -2.69 -2.01
CA GLY A 4 3.50 -1.37 -1.92
C GLY A 4 2.02 -1.41 -1.54
N TYR A 5 1.58 -0.37 -0.85
CA TYR A 5 0.17 -0.18 -0.51
C TYR A 5 -0.21 1.26 -0.77
N ALA A 6 -1.25 1.46 -1.55
CA ALA A 6 -1.77 2.78 -1.87
C ALA A 6 -3.25 2.84 -1.52
N ARG A 7 -3.67 3.95 -0.95
CA ARG A 7 -5.07 4.13 -0.53
C ARG A 7 -5.58 5.48 -1.02
N VAL A 8 -6.79 5.47 -1.56
CA VAL A 8 -7.50 6.68 -1.96
C VAL A 8 -8.86 6.70 -1.29
N SER A 9 -9.36 7.89 -1.03
CA SER A 9 -10.72 8.06 -0.51
C SER A 9 -11.72 8.02 -1.66
N ARG A 10 -12.80 7.30 -1.45
CA ARG A 10 -13.88 7.25 -2.42
C ARG A 10 -14.50 8.66 -2.55
N GLY A 11 -14.75 9.06 -3.77
CA GLY A 11 -15.30 10.38 -4.04
C GLY A 11 -14.26 11.48 -4.11
N ASP A 12 -13.02 11.17 -3.74
CA ASP A 12 -11.92 12.08 -3.92
C ASP A 12 -11.44 11.93 -5.38
N SER A 13 -11.40 13.05 -6.08
CA SER A 13 -10.97 13.04 -7.47
C SER A 13 -9.46 12.99 -7.61
N GLN A 14 -8.74 12.87 -6.51
CA GLN A 14 -7.30 12.82 -6.56
C GLN A 14 -6.83 11.53 -7.24
N ASP A 15 -5.88 11.72 -8.11
CA ASP A 15 -5.30 10.63 -8.87
C ASP A 15 -4.40 9.78 -7.99
N ILE A 16 -4.57 8.46 -8.05
CA ILE A 16 -3.71 7.54 -7.33
C ILE A 16 -2.36 7.36 -8.04
N ASP A 17 -2.25 7.75 -9.30
CA ASP A 17 -1.05 7.53 -10.10
C ASP A 17 0.23 8.05 -9.45
N PRO A 18 0.27 9.24 -8.82
CA PRO A 18 1.48 9.70 -8.15
C PRO A 18 1.93 8.74 -7.04
N GLN A 19 0.99 8.18 -6.29
CA GLN A 19 1.32 7.20 -5.25
C GLN A 19 1.89 5.92 -5.86
N LEU A 20 1.27 5.42 -6.91
CA LEU A 20 1.72 4.21 -7.59
C LEU A 20 3.11 4.41 -8.18
N ARG A 21 3.35 5.57 -8.78
CA ARG A 21 4.64 5.89 -9.36
C ARG A 21 5.73 5.93 -8.30
N ALA A 22 5.46 6.58 -7.17
CA ALA A 22 6.41 6.65 -6.07
C ALA A 22 6.76 5.27 -5.54
N LEU A 23 5.75 4.40 -5.41
CA LEU A 23 5.97 3.04 -4.94
C LEU A 23 6.77 2.21 -5.94
N ARG A 24 6.49 2.37 -7.23
CA ARG A 24 7.26 1.69 -8.27
C ARG A 24 8.71 2.16 -8.31
N ASP A 25 8.92 3.45 -8.17
CA ASP A 25 10.27 4.03 -8.14
C ASP A 25 11.06 3.52 -6.95
N ALA A 26 10.36 3.24 -5.85
CA ALA A 26 10.98 2.65 -4.67
C ALA A 26 11.26 1.15 -4.81
N GLY A 27 10.81 0.54 -5.89
CA GLY A 27 11.02 -0.89 -6.15
C GLY A 27 9.94 -1.78 -5.56
N CYS A 28 8.77 -1.23 -5.24
CA CYS A 28 7.68 -2.03 -4.69
C CYS A 28 6.96 -2.83 -5.77
N ASP A 29 6.84 -4.14 -5.56
CA ASP A 29 6.11 -5.05 -6.43
C ASP A 29 5.82 -6.33 -5.66
N PRO A 30 4.55 -6.73 -5.50
CA PRO A 30 3.35 -6.08 -6.03
C PRO A 30 2.92 -4.83 -5.25
N ILE A 31 2.00 -4.08 -5.84
CA ILE A 31 1.41 -2.91 -5.20
C ILE A 31 -0.08 -3.19 -4.97
N TYR A 32 -0.50 -3.09 -3.73
CA TYR A 32 -1.91 -3.25 -3.36
C TYR A 32 -2.58 -1.89 -3.34
N GLN A 33 -3.77 -1.82 -3.92
CA GLN A 33 -4.53 -0.58 -4.01
C GLN A 33 -5.84 -0.74 -3.23
N GLU A 34 -6.18 0.26 -2.43
CA GLU A 34 -7.40 0.25 -1.65
C GLU A 34 -8.17 1.53 -1.85
N GLU A 35 -9.49 1.38 -2.03
CA GLU A 35 -10.40 2.50 -2.09
C GLU A 35 -11.19 2.54 -0.79
N ALA A 36 -11.03 3.63 -0.05
CA ALA A 36 -11.76 3.81 1.21
C ALA A 36 -13.14 4.35 0.91
N SER A 37 -14.17 3.58 1.18
CA SER A 37 -15.53 4.09 1.19
C SER A 37 -15.82 4.67 2.57
N GLY A 38 -16.38 5.88 2.59
CA GLY A 38 -16.55 6.66 3.79
C GLY A 38 -17.09 5.91 4.99
N GLY A 39 -16.50 6.13 6.13
CA GLY A 39 -16.96 5.57 7.40
C GLY A 39 -16.52 4.15 7.68
N ARG A 40 -15.98 3.44 6.73
CA ARG A 40 -15.53 2.06 6.95
C ARG A 40 -14.06 2.00 7.30
N ALA A 41 -13.77 1.29 8.38
CA ALA A 41 -12.40 1.05 8.82
C ALA A 41 -11.80 -0.18 8.15
N ASP A 42 -12.56 -0.93 7.39
CA ASP A 42 -12.10 -2.15 6.73
C ASP A 42 -11.04 -1.84 5.69
N ARG A 43 -9.93 -2.55 5.77
CA ARG A 43 -8.81 -2.40 4.85
C ARG A 43 -8.38 -3.78 4.35
N PRO A 44 -9.19 -4.44 3.52
CA PRO A 44 -8.88 -5.79 3.07
C PRO A 44 -7.59 -5.89 2.28
N GLU A 45 -7.27 -4.87 1.48
CA GLU A 45 -6.04 -4.89 0.71
C GLU A 45 -4.81 -4.73 1.60
N LEU A 46 -4.92 -3.91 2.66
CA LEU A 46 -3.84 -3.79 3.63
C LEU A 46 -3.61 -5.12 4.34
N ALA A 47 -4.68 -5.79 4.72
CA ALA A 47 -4.57 -7.09 5.37
C ALA A 47 -3.89 -8.11 4.45
N ARG A 48 -4.22 -8.10 3.16
CA ARG A 48 -3.57 -8.96 2.17
C ARG A 48 -2.09 -8.63 2.04
N ALA A 49 -1.76 -7.35 1.98
CA ALA A 49 -0.38 -6.91 1.88
C ALA A 49 0.44 -7.37 3.08
N ILE A 50 -0.11 -7.18 4.28
CA ILE A 50 0.55 -7.62 5.52
C ILE A 50 0.71 -9.15 5.53
N GLY A 51 -0.30 -9.87 5.10
CA GLY A 51 -0.25 -11.32 5.04
C GLY A 51 0.77 -11.86 4.03
N ALA A 52 1.09 -11.07 3.02
CA ALA A 52 2.10 -11.45 2.01
C ALA A 52 3.52 -11.14 2.47
N LEU A 53 3.69 -10.31 3.50
CA LEU A 53 5.01 -9.95 4.00
C LEU A 53 5.67 -11.14 4.71
N LYS A 54 6.94 -11.36 4.38
CA LYS A 54 7.78 -12.35 5.05
C LYS A 54 8.87 -11.62 5.83
N ALA A 55 9.57 -12.35 6.68
CA ALA A 55 10.67 -11.76 7.45
C ALA A 55 11.69 -11.13 6.50
N GLY A 56 12.02 -9.87 6.74
CA GLY A 56 12.93 -9.12 5.90
C GLY A 56 12.28 -8.36 4.75
N ASP A 57 11.00 -8.59 4.49
CA ASP A 57 10.28 -7.85 3.47
C ASP A 57 9.93 -6.44 3.96
N VAL A 58 9.71 -5.54 3.01
CA VAL A 58 9.43 -4.14 3.30
C VAL A 58 8.04 -3.79 2.77
N LEU A 59 7.26 -3.10 3.57
CA LEU A 59 5.97 -2.54 3.16
C LEU A 59 6.13 -1.05 2.92
N GLY A 60 5.85 -0.59 1.70
CA GLY A 60 5.89 0.82 1.34
C GLY A 60 4.51 1.45 1.39
N LEU A 61 4.39 2.53 2.15
CA LEU A 61 3.16 3.30 2.31
C LEU A 61 3.44 4.76 1.99
N CYS A 62 3.12 5.18 0.78
CA CYS A 62 3.15 6.60 0.39
C CYS A 62 4.35 7.38 0.96
N GLY A 63 5.56 6.92 0.66
CA GLY A 63 6.80 7.57 1.11
C GLY A 63 7.34 7.08 2.44
N HIS A 64 6.63 6.21 3.12
CA HIS A 64 7.10 5.59 4.36
C HIS A 64 7.32 4.10 4.13
N PHE A 65 8.35 3.57 4.74
CA PHE A 65 8.72 2.17 4.58
C PHE A 65 8.81 1.49 5.94
N TYR A 66 8.22 0.33 6.03
CA TYR A 66 8.20 -0.46 7.26
C TYR A 66 8.82 -1.82 6.98
N ILE A 67 9.79 -2.22 7.77
CA ILE A 67 10.47 -3.50 7.62
C ILE A 67 9.77 -4.52 8.50
N ASN A 68 9.45 -5.67 7.90
CA ASN A 68 8.89 -6.77 8.65
C ASN A 68 10.02 -7.51 9.36
N THR A 69 10.02 -7.43 10.68
CA THR A 69 11.07 -8.02 11.50
C THR A 69 10.70 -9.36 12.12
N ARG A 70 9.57 -9.91 11.74
CA ARG A 70 9.14 -11.22 12.27
C ARG A 70 10.08 -12.35 11.92
#